data_1ba892034361c32670e11bb145bc43df
#
_entry.id   1ba892034361c32670e11bb145bc43df
#
_cell.length_a   1.000
_cell.length_b   1.000
_cell.length_c   1.000
_cell.angle_alpha   90.00
_cell.angle_beta   90.00
_cell.angle_gamma   90.00
#
_symmetry.space_group_name_H-M   'P 1'
#
loop_
_entity.id
_entity.type
_entity.pdbx_description
1 polymer ?
#
loop_
_entity_poly.entity_id
_entity_poly.type
_entity_poly.pdbx_seq_one_letter_code
_entity_poly.pdbx_strand_id
1 'polypeptide(L)'
;LGSEQSFTRVYGEAKAFIPWPNTQWISAVRVFSSFIDNGGVPHYEQSVLGGKDFRGFPSGRFVDRGVFIVNLEERIRVIRLELLRVPFDVEAAPFVEFGQVFNDLEDIEARRLQVSYGLGIRAVVRPDVVAKIDIGAADEGIYIRVGLDYPF
;
A
#
# COMPACT_ATOMS: atom_id res chain seq x y z
N LEU A 1 2.55 31.31 -22.51
CA LEU A 1 2.78 30.28 -23.56
C LEU A 1 3.13 28.98 -22.80
N GLY A 2 2.11 28.23 -22.35
CA GLY A 2 2.28 26.92 -21.75
C GLY A 2 2.54 25.90 -22.88
N SER A 3 3.66 25.19 -22.83
CA SER A 3 3.84 24.00 -23.67
C SER A 3 2.92 22.92 -23.09
N GLU A 4 1.89 22.52 -23.79
CA GLU A 4 1.13 21.32 -23.50
C GLU A 4 2.06 20.12 -23.75
N GLN A 5 2.66 19.61 -22.67
CA GLN A 5 3.38 18.35 -22.73
C GLN A 5 2.33 17.25 -22.60
N SER A 6 2.07 16.55 -23.68
CA SER A 6 1.22 15.35 -23.64
C SER A 6 2.05 14.15 -23.18
N PHE A 7 1.60 13.46 -22.14
CA PHE A 7 2.18 12.20 -21.67
C PHE A 7 1.08 11.13 -21.59
N THR A 8 1.47 9.89 -21.68
CA THR A 8 0.57 8.74 -21.50
C THR A 8 0.96 8.02 -20.22
N ARG A 9 -0.01 7.83 -19.32
CA ARG A 9 0.18 7.00 -18.14
C ARG A 9 -0.55 5.68 -18.33
N VAL A 10 0.15 4.58 -18.15
CA VAL A 10 -0.41 3.23 -18.11
C VAL A 10 -0.28 2.72 -16.69
N TYR A 11 -1.36 2.20 -16.13
CA TYR A 11 -1.34 1.59 -14.80
C TYR A 11 -2.17 0.32 -14.78
N GLY A 12 -1.81 -0.59 -13.87
CA GLY A 12 -2.55 -1.82 -13.61
C GLY A 12 -2.55 -2.14 -12.12
N GLU A 13 -3.68 -2.64 -11.64
CA GLU A 13 -3.84 -3.09 -10.26
C GLU A 13 -4.58 -4.41 -10.24
N ALA A 14 -4.07 -5.36 -9.44
CA ALA A 14 -4.74 -6.62 -9.15
C ALA A 14 -4.79 -6.82 -7.64
N LYS A 15 -5.94 -7.25 -7.13
CA LYS A 15 -6.18 -7.57 -5.72
C LYS A 15 -6.76 -8.96 -5.59
N ALA A 16 -6.30 -9.71 -4.60
CA ALA A 16 -6.85 -11.01 -4.25
C ALA A 16 -7.06 -11.09 -2.73
N PHE A 17 -8.20 -11.63 -2.34
CA PHE A 17 -8.55 -11.86 -0.94
C PHE A 17 -8.87 -13.35 -0.79
N ILE A 18 -8.06 -14.05 -0.01
CA ILE A 18 -8.12 -15.51 0.15
C ILE A 18 -8.56 -15.81 1.59
N PRO A 19 -9.82 -16.12 1.83
CA PRO A 19 -10.28 -16.53 3.15
C PRO A 19 -9.78 -17.95 3.46
N TRP A 20 -9.25 -18.14 4.67
CA TRP A 20 -8.84 -19.46 5.15
C TRP A 20 -10.04 -20.22 5.71
N PRO A 21 -10.24 -21.48 5.32
CA PRO A 21 -11.37 -22.28 5.80
C PRO A 21 -11.39 -22.41 7.32
N ASN A 22 -12.58 -22.26 7.92
CA ASN A 22 -12.81 -22.39 9.36
C ASN A 22 -11.97 -21.47 10.26
N THR A 23 -11.44 -20.39 9.71
CA THR A 23 -10.65 -19.40 10.44
C THR A 23 -11.25 -18.01 10.33
N GLN A 24 -10.71 -17.10 11.12
CA GLN A 24 -11.02 -15.67 11.03
C GLN A 24 -9.89 -14.92 10.31
N TRP A 25 -9.24 -15.59 9.37
CA TRP A 25 -8.09 -15.11 8.62
C TRP A 25 -8.43 -14.89 7.16
N ILE A 26 -7.89 -13.81 6.62
CA ILE A 26 -7.94 -13.48 5.20
C ILE A 26 -6.56 -13.05 4.78
N SER A 27 -5.96 -13.74 3.83
CA SER A 27 -4.76 -13.26 3.15
C SER A 27 -5.17 -12.29 2.07
N ALA A 28 -4.63 -11.08 2.11
CA ALA A 28 -4.86 -10.05 1.12
C ALA A 28 -3.57 -9.78 0.35
N VAL A 29 -3.66 -9.82 -0.96
CA VAL A 29 -2.54 -9.58 -1.87
C VAL A 29 -2.93 -8.47 -2.83
N ARG A 30 -2.06 -7.50 -3.02
CA ARG A 30 -2.19 -6.46 -4.03
C ARG A 30 -0.91 -6.38 -4.85
N VAL A 31 -1.07 -6.27 -6.16
CA VAL A 31 0.01 -5.93 -7.08
C VAL A 31 -0.42 -4.67 -7.83
N PHE A 32 0.41 -3.67 -7.81
CA PHE A 32 0.19 -2.41 -8.50
C PHE A 32 1.41 -2.04 -9.31
N SER A 33 1.20 -1.55 -10.52
CA SER A 33 2.25 -0.96 -11.36
C SER A 33 1.70 0.24 -12.11
N SER A 34 2.52 1.26 -12.25
CA SER A 34 2.23 2.43 -13.08
C SER A 34 3.49 2.86 -13.81
N PHE A 35 3.35 3.24 -15.06
CA PHE A 35 4.44 3.75 -15.89
C PHE A 35 3.97 4.93 -16.74
N ILE A 36 4.83 5.93 -16.87
CA ILE A 36 4.58 7.13 -17.67
C ILE A 36 5.53 7.12 -18.86
N ASP A 37 4.95 7.06 -20.06
CA ASP A 37 5.70 7.21 -21.30
C ASP A 37 5.87 8.70 -21.63
N ASN A 38 7.06 9.06 -22.12
CA ASN A 38 7.58 10.40 -22.48
C ASN A 38 8.42 11.10 -21.41
N GLY A 39 9.68 11.36 -21.78
CA GLY A 39 10.75 11.91 -20.93
C GLY A 39 10.63 13.38 -20.49
N GLY A 40 9.52 14.06 -20.75
CA GLY A 40 9.30 15.47 -20.37
C GLY A 40 8.27 15.68 -19.26
N VAL A 41 8.01 14.65 -18.45
CA VAL A 41 6.97 14.71 -17.42
C VAL A 41 7.40 15.57 -16.25
N PRO A 42 6.60 16.58 -15.85
CA PRO A 42 6.88 17.35 -14.64
C PRO A 42 6.98 16.46 -13.40
N HIS A 43 7.85 16.80 -12.45
CA HIS A 43 8.07 16.01 -11.23
C HIS A 43 6.81 15.70 -10.42
N TYR A 44 5.81 16.58 -10.45
CA TYR A 44 4.53 16.39 -9.74
C TYR A 44 3.60 15.34 -10.39
N GLU A 45 3.89 14.92 -11.61
CA GLU A 45 3.15 13.86 -12.33
C GLU A 45 3.86 12.50 -12.27
N GLN A 46 5.07 12.44 -11.74
CA GLN A 46 5.83 11.20 -11.65
C GLN A 46 5.20 10.18 -10.71
N SER A 47 5.55 8.91 -10.89
CA SER A 47 5.11 7.83 -10.03
C SER A 47 5.83 7.88 -8.69
N VAL A 48 5.09 7.66 -7.61
CA VAL A 48 5.55 7.84 -6.24
C VAL A 48 5.47 6.53 -5.48
N LEU A 49 6.54 6.15 -4.78
CA LEU A 49 6.55 5.04 -3.82
C LEU A 49 6.73 5.60 -2.40
N GLY A 50 5.94 5.08 -1.47
CA GLY A 50 5.87 5.52 -0.08
C GLY A 50 4.44 5.88 0.34
N GLY A 51 4.27 6.30 1.58
CA GLY A 51 2.95 6.69 2.08
C GLY A 51 2.03 5.52 2.37
N LYS A 52 0.75 5.67 2.03
CA LYS A 52 -0.28 4.66 2.32
C LYS A 52 -0.08 3.34 1.57
N ASP A 53 0.53 3.39 0.40
CA ASP A 53 0.75 2.24 -0.47
C ASP A 53 2.05 1.50 -0.18
N PHE A 54 2.95 2.11 0.62
CA PHE A 54 4.23 1.54 1.02
C PHE A 54 4.60 2.06 2.42
N ARG A 55 4.11 1.39 3.45
CA ARG A 55 3.90 1.92 4.80
C ARG A 55 5.16 2.16 5.63
N GLY A 56 6.27 1.50 5.32
CA GLY A 56 7.56 1.69 5.98
C GLY A 56 8.34 2.92 5.55
N PHE A 57 7.82 3.72 4.61
CA PHE A 57 8.49 4.92 4.10
C PHE A 57 7.55 6.13 4.10
N PRO A 58 8.08 7.36 4.24
CA PRO A 58 7.28 8.56 4.11
C PRO A 58 6.70 8.71 2.70
N SER A 59 5.61 9.47 2.57
CA SER A 59 5.02 9.76 1.26
C SER A 59 6.02 10.52 0.39
N GLY A 60 6.18 10.09 -0.87
CA GLY A 60 7.09 10.75 -1.81
C GLY A 60 8.57 10.43 -1.59
N ARG A 61 8.90 9.37 -0.85
CA ARG A 61 10.29 9.02 -0.59
C ARG A 61 11.05 8.66 -1.86
N PHE A 62 10.41 7.92 -2.74
CA PHE A 62 10.96 7.54 -4.04
C PHE A 62 10.04 8.04 -5.14
N VAL A 63 10.62 8.65 -6.17
CA VAL A 63 9.87 9.25 -7.27
C VAL A 63 10.59 8.93 -8.57
N ASP A 64 9.88 8.39 -9.56
CA ASP A 64 10.41 8.10 -10.88
C ASP A 64 9.27 7.98 -11.91
N ARG A 65 9.57 7.66 -13.16
CA ARG A 65 8.58 7.47 -14.24
C ARG A 65 7.70 6.26 -14.01
N GLY A 66 8.24 5.20 -13.45
CA GLY A 66 7.53 3.97 -13.14
C GLY A 66 7.57 3.60 -11.67
N VAL A 67 6.55 2.85 -11.22
CA VAL A 67 6.50 2.24 -9.89
C VAL A 67 5.89 0.84 -10.00
N PHE A 68 6.43 -0.06 -9.21
CA PHE A 68 5.90 -1.40 -8.99
C PHE A 68 5.81 -1.65 -7.49
N ILE A 69 4.66 -2.18 -7.02
CA ILE A 69 4.39 -2.46 -5.61
C ILE A 69 3.69 -3.81 -5.49
N VAL A 70 4.14 -4.62 -4.54
CA VAL A 70 3.45 -5.81 -4.04
C VAL A 70 3.20 -5.63 -2.56
N ASN A 71 1.94 -5.72 -2.14
CA ASN A 71 1.55 -5.70 -0.74
C ASN A 71 0.99 -7.09 -0.39
N LEU A 72 1.49 -7.66 0.69
CA LEU A 72 0.99 -8.90 1.28
C LEU A 72 0.55 -8.59 2.71
N GLU A 73 -0.65 -8.99 3.08
CA GLU A 73 -1.22 -8.67 4.37
C GLU A 73 -2.11 -9.81 4.86
N GLU A 74 -1.92 -10.23 6.11
CA GLU A 74 -2.81 -11.16 6.78
C GLU A 74 -3.78 -10.37 7.66
N ARG A 75 -5.08 -10.55 7.46
CA ARG A 75 -6.15 -9.93 8.24
C ARG A 75 -6.72 -10.97 9.20
N ILE A 76 -6.44 -10.79 10.48
CA ILE A 76 -6.78 -11.74 11.52
C ILE A 76 -7.73 -11.07 12.49
N ARG A 77 -8.99 -11.50 12.53
CA ARG A 77 -9.93 -11.02 13.53
C ARG A 77 -9.56 -11.61 14.90
N VAL A 78 -9.19 -10.73 15.83
CA VAL A 78 -8.72 -11.12 17.16
C VAL A 78 -9.87 -11.20 18.15
N ILE A 79 -10.73 -10.17 18.18
CA ILE A 79 -11.83 -10.07 19.15
C ILE A 79 -12.95 -9.23 18.57
N ARG A 80 -14.18 -9.54 19.02
CA ARG A 80 -15.34 -8.69 18.80
C ARG A 80 -15.66 -7.94 20.09
N LEU A 81 -15.78 -6.63 19.99
CA LEU A 81 -16.14 -5.74 21.08
C LEU A 81 -17.43 -4.99 20.76
N GLU A 82 -18.04 -4.43 21.79
CA GLU A 82 -19.20 -3.56 21.66
C GLU A 82 -18.95 -2.26 22.43
N LEU A 83 -19.11 -1.14 21.76
CA LEU A 83 -19.01 0.19 22.36
C LEU A 83 -20.27 0.98 22.02
N LEU A 84 -20.97 1.49 23.05
CA LEU A 84 -22.23 2.25 22.89
C LEU A 84 -23.30 1.49 22.07
N ARG A 85 -23.40 0.19 22.23
CA ARG A 85 -24.26 -0.75 21.48
C ARG A 85 -23.88 -0.88 19.99
N VAL A 86 -22.70 -0.44 19.59
CA VAL A 86 -22.17 -0.65 18.25
C VAL A 86 -21.13 -1.77 18.30
N PRO A 87 -21.41 -2.93 17.69
CA PRO A 87 -20.43 -4.01 17.62
C PRO A 87 -19.35 -3.68 16.59
N PHE A 88 -18.09 -3.93 16.93
CA PHE A 88 -16.96 -3.82 16.04
C PHE A 88 -15.98 -4.97 16.23
N ASP A 89 -15.36 -5.38 15.16
CA ASP A 89 -14.30 -6.38 15.15
C ASP A 89 -12.94 -5.69 15.25
N VAL A 90 -12.06 -6.19 16.12
CA VAL A 90 -10.65 -5.78 16.16
C VAL A 90 -9.86 -6.79 15.35
N GLU A 91 -9.12 -6.28 14.37
CA GLU A 91 -8.27 -7.09 13.50
C GLU A 91 -6.79 -6.72 13.72
N ALA A 92 -5.94 -7.73 13.78
CA ALA A 92 -4.50 -7.61 13.63
C ALA A 92 -4.13 -7.87 12.17
N ALA A 93 -3.24 -7.06 11.61
CA ALA A 93 -2.87 -7.13 10.20
C ALA A 93 -1.36 -7.01 10.02
N PRO A 94 -0.59 -8.09 10.29
CA PRO A 94 0.79 -8.13 9.87
C PRO A 94 0.90 -8.02 8.34
N PHE A 95 1.92 -7.30 7.87
CA PHE A 95 2.13 -7.07 6.46
C PHE A 95 3.61 -7.07 6.08
N VAL A 96 3.87 -7.37 4.82
CA VAL A 96 5.14 -7.15 4.14
C VAL A 96 4.86 -6.57 2.76
N GLU A 97 5.68 -5.62 2.35
CA GLU A 97 5.53 -4.89 1.11
C GLU A 97 6.86 -4.85 0.38
N PHE A 98 6.80 -5.00 -0.93
CA PHE A 98 7.93 -4.91 -1.83
C PHE A 98 7.63 -3.85 -2.88
N GLY A 99 8.58 -2.99 -3.17
CA GLY A 99 8.36 -1.94 -4.15
C GLY A 99 9.65 -1.39 -4.72
N GLN A 100 9.53 -0.87 -5.92
CA GLN A 100 10.62 -0.21 -6.64
C GLN A 100 10.05 0.88 -7.52
N VAL A 101 10.79 1.99 -7.64
CA VAL A 101 10.61 2.95 -8.72
C VAL A 101 11.67 2.69 -9.80
N PHE A 102 11.35 3.00 -11.04
CA PHE A 102 12.21 2.75 -12.20
C PHE A 102 11.99 3.81 -13.27
N ASN A 103 13.05 4.13 -14.02
CA ASN A 103 12.95 5.03 -15.15
C ASN A 103 12.55 4.29 -16.43
N ASP A 104 13.13 3.11 -16.67
CA ASP A 104 12.80 2.23 -17.77
C ASP A 104 12.50 0.82 -17.26
N LEU A 105 11.73 0.02 -18.02
CA LEU A 105 11.37 -1.34 -17.63
C LEU A 105 12.58 -2.26 -17.43
N GLU A 106 13.69 -1.96 -18.11
CA GLU A 106 14.95 -2.69 -17.97
C GLU A 106 15.67 -2.40 -16.64
N ASP A 107 15.31 -1.31 -15.95
CA ASP A 107 15.86 -0.93 -14.64
C ASP A 107 15.26 -1.70 -13.47
N ILE A 108 14.27 -2.56 -13.72
CA ILE A 108 13.66 -3.40 -12.68
C ILE A 108 14.64 -4.49 -12.26
N GLU A 109 15.30 -4.27 -11.14
CA GLU A 109 16.30 -5.17 -10.58
C GLU A 109 15.95 -5.57 -9.15
N ALA A 110 16.11 -6.86 -8.82
CA ALA A 110 15.87 -7.36 -7.46
C ALA A 110 16.75 -6.66 -6.39
N ARG A 111 17.91 -6.14 -6.78
CA ARG A 111 18.82 -5.42 -5.89
C ARG A 111 18.34 -4.02 -5.47
N ARG A 112 17.43 -3.42 -6.25
CA ARG A 112 16.84 -2.09 -5.98
C ARG A 112 15.50 -2.18 -5.28
N LEU A 113 15.04 -3.39 -5.02
CA LEU A 113 13.78 -3.65 -4.39
C LEU A 113 13.80 -3.17 -2.93
N GLN A 114 12.95 -2.23 -2.61
CA GLN A 114 12.72 -1.77 -1.24
C GLN A 114 11.77 -2.73 -0.55
N VAL A 115 11.98 -2.95 0.75
CA VAL A 115 11.14 -3.81 1.57
C VAL A 115 10.60 -3.01 2.75
N SER A 116 9.32 -3.14 3.00
CA SER A 116 8.63 -2.60 4.16
C SER A 116 7.87 -3.73 4.85
N TYR A 117 7.83 -3.72 6.17
CA TYR A 117 7.07 -4.69 6.95
C TYR A 117 6.50 -4.03 8.21
N GLY A 118 5.49 -4.64 8.78
CA GLY A 118 4.91 -4.06 9.98
C GLY A 118 3.65 -4.76 10.46
N LEU A 119 2.92 -4.04 11.30
CA LEU A 119 1.69 -4.49 11.91
C LEU A 119 0.63 -3.40 11.83
N GLY A 120 -0.54 -3.74 11.31
CA GLY A 120 -1.74 -2.93 11.39
C GLY A 120 -2.66 -3.41 12.52
N ILE A 121 -3.34 -2.47 13.16
CA ILE A 121 -4.48 -2.73 14.05
C ILE A 121 -5.68 -2.01 13.45
N ARG A 122 -6.79 -2.71 13.35
CA ARG A 122 -8.02 -2.18 12.74
C ARG A 122 -9.21 -2.37 13.66
N ALA A 123 -10.08 -1.37 13.70
CA ALA A 123 -11.40 -1.46 14.29
C ALA A 123 -12.41 -1.40 13.14
N VAL A 124 -13.10 -2.51 12.89
CA VAL A 124 -14.02 -2.69 11.77
C VAL A 124 -15.45 -2.65 12.25
N VAL A 125 -16.18 -1.59 11.91
CA VAL A 125 -17.62 -1.48 12.11
C VAL A 125 -18.29 -1.76 10.78
N ARG A 126 -18.98 -2.89 10.69
CA ARG A 126 -19.66 -3.27 9.45
C ARG A 126 -20.91 -2.42 9.21
N PRO A 127 -21.25 -2.02 7.96
CA PRO A 127 -20.59 -2.50 6.74
C PRO A 127 -19.34 -1.71 6.31
N ASP A 128 -19.13 -0.45 6.75
CA ASP A 128 -18.29 0.45 5.94
C ASP A 128 -17.23 1.26 6.72
N VAL A 129 -17.16 1.15 8.06
CA VAL A 129 -16.21 1.97 8.83
C VAL A 129 -15.03 1.13 9.32
N VAL A 130 -13.85 1.49 8.87
CA VAL A 130 -12.59 0.90 9.34
C VAL A 130 -11.67 2.00 9.84
N ALA A 131 -11.43 2.03 11.15
CA ALA A 131 -10.34 2.82 11.72
C ALA A 131 -9.09 1.95 11.80
N LYS A 132 -7.95 2.47 11.37
CA LYS A 132 -6.69 1.73 11.35
C LYS A 132 -5.53 2.51 11.91
N ILE A 133 -4.60 1.77 12.50
CA ILE A 133 -3.27 2.24 12.88
C ILE A 133 -2.28 1.23 12.30
N ASP A 134 -1.42 1.68 11.39
CA ASP A 134 -0.35 0.87 10.83
C ASP A 134 1.01 1.36 11.36
N ILE A 135 1.82 0.43 11.82
CA ILE A 135 3.22 0.65 12.21
C ILE A 135 4.08 -0.07 11.18
N GLY A 136 4.71 0.68 10.30
CA GLY A 136 5.58 0.17 9.25
C GLY A 136 7.04 0.46 9.55
N ALA A 137 7.90 -0.50 9.26
CA ALA A 137 9.34 -0.38 9.42
C ALA A 137 10.05 -0.72 8.11
N ALA A 138 11.16 -0.05 7.86
CA ALA A 138 12.08 -0.28 6.77
C ALA A 138 13.50 0.04 7.23
N ASP A 139 14.47 -0.05 6.35
CA ASP A 139 15.87 0.31 6.60
C ASP A 139 16.09 1.77 7.05
N GLU A 140 15.18 2.67 6.65
CA GLU A 140 15.24 4.09 6.99
C GLU A 140 14.57 4.44 8.33
N GLY A 141 13.81 3.55 8.96
CA GLY A 141 13.17 3.81 10.23
C GLY A 141 11.78 3.20 10.40
N ILE A 142 11.04 3.73 11.37
CA ILE A 142 9.68 3.28 11.73
C ILE A 142 8.71 4.44 11.49
N TYR A 143 7.59 4.15 10.86
CA TYR A 143 6.55 5.12 10.56
C TYR A 143 5.20 4.63 11.07
N ILE A 144 4.46 5.54 11.72
CA ILE A 144 3.12 5.27 12.23
C ILE A 144 2.13 6.02 11.38
N ARG A 145 1.06 5.34 10.96
CA ARG A 145 -0.02 5.90 10.14
C ARG A 145 -1.37 5.63 10.77
N VAL A 146 -2.22 6.63 10.74
CA VAL A 146 -3.61 6.51 11.17
C VAL A 146 -4.51 6.83 9.98
N GLY A 147 -5.57 6.08 9.79
CA GLY A 147 -6.49 6.26 8.67
C GLY A 147 -7.88 5.69 8.94
N LEU A 148 -8.79 6.00 8.02
CA LEU A 148 -10.17 5.54 8.04
C LEU A 148 -10.47 4.82 6.72
N ASP A 149 -9.89 3.67 6.48
CA ASP A 149 -10.18 2.77 5.35
C ASP A 149 -9.29 1.51 5.44
N TYR A 150 -9.50 0.53 4.55
CA TYR A 150 -8.51 -0.52 4.32
C TYR A 150 -7.34 0.04 3.49
N PRO A 151 -6.09 -0.48 3.64
CA PRO A 151 -4.93 -0.01 2.87
C PRO A 151 -5.10 -0.21 1.36
N PHE A 152 -5.86 -1.22 0.95
CA PHE A 152 -6.15 -1.56 -0.43
C PHE A 152 -7.37 -2.47 -0.54
#